data_0d783a3ff7a325cc883e904441b78740
#
_entry.id   0d783a3ff7a325cc883e904441b78740
#
_cell.length_a   1.000
_cell.length_b   1.000
_cell.length_c   1.000
_cell.angle_alpha   90.00
_cell.angle_beta   90.00
_cell.angle_gamma   90.00
#
_symmetry.space_group_name_H-M   'P 1'
#
loop_
_entity.id
_entity.type
_entity.pdbx_description
1 polymer ?
#
loop_
_entity_poly.entity_id
_entity_poly.type
_entity_poly.pdbx_seq_one_letter_code
_entity_poly.pdbx_strand_id
1 'polypeptide(L)'
;RAEEKSGKSDLRANFRRVALEMSSTEVKNADLYVDSPNSQLSADSKTMIKGVFDFVLEYEQPNWQWNNSLFMEYGRTKLKPVGEEDTTNEDADKILLTSDYNCKLWKLEFQNADAGPFASVAYQTEFTRNNDAPRMKVVRGKTGLKLFNGEYIKELYAAAVGEYDFTYSGDEVRKGAYEIGIRAERPISDQVKFQLEGYFRNYVSYSKYVATDLKYELSVTGRMDVKIYQKFSLAPYVSYFQGKARGVDKEGSNFLIGLSFAYSDLFNL
;
A
#
# COMPACT_ATOMS: atom_id res chain seq x y z
N ARG A 1 -11.94 -18.27 20.40
CA ARG A 1 -13.10 -17.77 21.16
C ARG A 1 -13.94 -16.97 20.19
N ALA A 2 -15.11 -17.52 19.79
CA ALA A 2 -16.19 -16.73 19.25
C ALA A 2 -16.74 -15.90 20.42
N GLU A 3 -16.22 -14.71 20.63
CA GLU A 3 -16.91 -13.73 21.46
C GLU A 3 -18.15 -13.34 20.68
N GLU A 4 -19.30 -13.66 21.24
CA GLU A 4 -20.55 -13.00 20.87
C GLU A 4 -20.24 -11.51 20.84
N LYS A 5 -20.26 -10.92 19.66
CA LYS A 5 -20.12 -9.47 19.51
C LYS A 5 -21.30 -8.85 20.23
N SER A 6 -21.10 -8.49 21.50
CA SER A 6 -22.05 -7.64 22.21
C SER A 6 -22.26 -6.41 21.36
N GLY A 7 -23.49 -5.93 21.22
CA GLY A 7 -23.84 -4.77 20.39
C GLY A 7 -23.22 -3.44 20.83
N LYS A 8 -22.00 -3.48 21.37
CA LYS A 8 -21.23 -2.30 21.78
C LYS A 8 -20.33 -1.83 20.62
N SER A 9 -20.29 -0.54 20.45
CA SER A 9 -19.30 0.11 19.59
C SER A 9 -17.90 -0.13 20.15
N ASP A 10 -16.95 -0.35 19.27
CA ASP A 10 -15.57 -0.61 19.61
C ASP A 10 -14.66 0.31 18.78
N LEU A 11 -13.91 1.15 19.46
CA LEU A 11 -12.95 2.08 18.85
C LEU A 11 -11.54 1.63 19.21
N ARG A 12 -10.72 1.38 18.20
CA ARG A 12 -9.34 0.91 18.35
C ARG A 12 -8.36 1.80 17.60
N ALA A 13 -7.23 2.07 18.23
CA ALA A 13 -6.07 2.67 17.58
C ALA A 13 -5.06 1.55 17.28
N ASN A 14 -4.86 1.24 16.01
CA ASN A 14 -4.01 0.18 15.54
C ASN A 14 -2.74 0.75 14.89
N PHE A 15 -1.62 0.68 15.61
CA PHE A 15 -0.30 0.92 15.05
C PHE A 15 0.16 -0.37 14.36
N ARG A 16 -0.20 -0.52 13.09
CA ARG A 16 0.08 -1.74 12.35
C ARG A 16 1.56 -1.94 12.16
N ARG A 17 2.30 -0.84 11.91
CA ARG A 17 3.75 -0.88 11.77
C ARG A 17 4.36 0.50 11.89
N VAL A 18 5.29 0.66 12.83
CA VAL A 18 6.24 1.77 12.89
C VAL A 18 7.61 1.15 12.72
N ALA A 19 8.25 1.33 11.57
CA ALA A 19 9.37 0.50 11.19
C ALA A 19 10.52 1.28 10.56
N LEU A 20 11.71 0.72 10.73
CA LEU A 20 12.88 1.00 9.92
C LEU A 20 13.15 -0.20 9.03
N GLU A 21 13.21 0.01 7.72
CA GLU A 21 13.36 -1.05 6.73
C GLU A 21 14.61 -0.83 5.90
N MET A 22 15.34 -1.93 5.64
CA MET A 22 16.47 -1.98 4.74
C MET A 22 16.14 -2.94 3.60
N SER A 23 16.41 -2.55 2.37
CA SER A 23 16.07 -3.38 1.22
C SER A 23 17.10 -3.29 0.11
N SER A 24 17.14 -4.35 -0.68
CA SER A 24 17.87 -4.42 -1.94
C SER A 24 16.90 -4.63 -3.08
N THR A 25 17.11 -3.90 -4.16
CA THR A 25 16.16 -3.79 -5.27
C THR A 25 16.80 -4.23 -6.58
N GLU A 26 16.04 -4.96 -7.38
CA GLU A 26 16.33 -5.23 -8.78
C GLU A 26 15.18 -4.69 -9.64
N VAL A 27 15.48 -3.72 -10.51
CA VAL A 27 14.52 -3.09 -11.40
C VAL A 27 14.79 -3.52 -12.82
N LYS A 28 13.77 -4.05 -13.51
CA LYS A 28 13.83 -4.41 -14.92
C LYS A 28 13.28 -3.28 -15.79
N ASN A 29 14.00 -3.01 -16.89
CA ASN A 29 13.67 -1.98 -17.87
C ASN A 29 13.59 -0.56 -17.27
N ALA A 30 14.36 -0.26 -16.24
CA ALA A 30 14.40 1.04 -15.58
C ALA A 30 14.72 2.19 -16.55
N ASP A 31 15.55 1.95 -17.54
CA ASP A 31 15.91 2.89 -18.61
C ASP A 31 14.69 3.38 -19.40
N LEU A 32 13.65 2.55 -19.56
CA LEU A 32 12.40 2.90 -20.24
C LEU A 32 11.42 3.66 -19.34
N TYR A 33 11.68 3.70 -18.03
CA TYR A 33 10.80 4.28 -17.01
C TYR A 33 11.43 5.45 -16.25
N VAL A 34 12.49 6.05 -16.78
CA VAL A 34 13.20 7.17 -16.15
C VAL A 34 12.26 8.34 -15.82
N ASP A 35 11.32 8.63 -16.72
CA ASP A 35 10.36 9.72 -16.57
C ASP A 35 9.06 9.30 -15.85
N SER A 36 8.98 8.06 -15.36
CA SER A 36 7.80 7.57 -14.67
C SER A 36 7.61 8.31 -13.34
N PRO A 37 6.37 8.73 -13.02
CA PRO A 37 6.06 9.28 -11.70
C PRO A 37 6.10 8.21 -10.60
N ASN A 38 6.14 6.94 -10.96
CA ASN A 38 6.23 5.84 -10.00
C ASN A 38 7.71 5.53 -9.70
N SER A 39 8.16 5.87 -8.50
CA SER A 39 9.54 5.66 -8.06
C SER A 39 9.98 4.19 -8.07
N GLN A 40 9.06 3.25 -7.95
CA GLN A 40 9.37 1.82 -8.00
C GLN A 40 9.84 1.35 -9.38
N LEU A 41 9.50 2.06 -10.44
CA LEU A 41 9.91 1.74 -11.81
C LEU A 41 11.07 2.58 -12.32
N SER A 42 11.18 3.82 -11.84
CA SER A 42 12.22 4.77 -12.27
C SER A 42 13.53 4.68 -11.49
N ALA A 43 13.49 4.06 -10.32
CA ALA A 43 14.68 3.91 -9.48
C ALA A 43 15.55 2.75 -9.94
N ASP A 44 16.82 3.04 -10.19
CA ASP A 44 17.86 2.04 -10.43
C ASP A 44 18.74 1.90 -9.18
N SER A 45 18.10 1.54 -8.06
CA SER A 45 18.71 1.56 -6.76
C SER A 45 18.99 0.15 -6.26
N LYS A 46 20.16 -0.06 -5.69
CA LYS A 46 20.59 -1.38 -5.18
C LYS A 46 20.30 -1.56 -3.70
N THR A 47 20.36 -0.50 -2.90
CA THR A 47 20.12 -0.56 -1.45
C THR A 47 19.41 0.67 -0.98
N MET A 48 18.33 0.47 -0.22
CA MET A 48 17.51 1.55 0.32
C MET A 48 17.29 1.37 1.82
N ILE A 49 17.28 2.49 2.53
CA ILE A 49 16.83 2.57 3.92
C ILE A 49 15.61 3.47 3.97
N LYS A 50 14.52 2.99 4.58
CA LYS A 50 13.29 3.77 4.72
C LYS A 50 12.65 3.64 6.09
N GLY A 51 11.98 4.72 6.51
CA GLY A 51 11.04 4.71 7.60
C GLY A 51 9.62 4.45 7.09
N VAL A 52 8.84 3.70 7.85
CA VAL A 52 7.44 3.38 7.56
C VAL A 52 6.59 3.65 8.78
N PHE A 53 5.46 4.32 8.56
CA PHE A 53 4.42 4.52 9.56
C PHE A 53 3.08 4.08 8.97
N ASP A 54 2.46 3.06 9.57
CA ASP A 54 1.18 2.50 9.15
C ASP A 54 0.24 2.44 10.35
N PHE A 55 -0.76 3.32 10.35
CA PHE A 55 -1.70 3.52 11.45
C PHE A 55 -3.13 3.46 10.95
N VAL A 56 -4.00 2.81 11.70
CA VAL A 56 -5.43 2.75 11.43
C VAL A 56 -6.23 3.04 12.70
N LEU A 57 -7.16 3.98 12.61
CA LEU A 57 -8.21 4.17 13.59
C LEU A 57 -9.43 3.38 13.15
N GLU A 58 -9.77 2.32 13.88
CA GLU A 58 -10.83 1.37 13.56
C GLU A 58 -12.05 1.64 14.44
N TYR A 59 -13.19 1.89 13.81
CA TYR A 59 -14.47 2.02 14.49
C TYR A 59 -15.41 0.90 14.07
N GLU A 60 -15.67 -0.02 14.97
CA GLU A 60 -16.44 -1.23 14.72
C GLU A 60 -17.85 -1.06 15.29
N GLN A 61 -18.86 -1.34 14.46
CA GLN A 61 -20.27 -1.39 14.83
C GLN A 61 -20.87 -2.75 14.43
N PRO A 62 -22.03 -3.14 14.96
CA PRO A 62 -22.66 -4.42 14.60
C PRO A 62 -22.93 -4.58 13.10
N ASN A 63 -23.28 -3.51 12.39
CA ASN A 63 -23.71 -3.53 10.99
C ASN A 63 -22.74 -2.89 10.02
N TRP A 64 -21.69 -2.23 10.52
CA TRP A 64 -20.71 -1.54 9.69
C TRP A 64 -19.37 -1.34 10.42
N GLN A 65 -18.36 -1.02 9.67
CA GLN A 65 -17.03 -0.70 10.15
C GLN A 65 -16.52 0.53 9.41
N TRP A 66 -15.91 1.44 10.14
CA TRP A 66 -15.29 2.63 9.58
C TRP A 66 -13.82 2.72 9.98
N ASN A 67 -12.93 2.61 9.01
CA ASN A 67 -11.49 2.63 9.20
C ASN A 67 -10.91 3.89 8.59
N ASN A 68 -10.11 4.62 9.36
CA ASN A 68 -9.36 5.77 8.90
C ASN A 68 -7.89 5.48 9.08
N SER A 69 -7.13 5.53 8.00
CA SER A 69 -5.73 5.13 8.01
C SER A 69 -4.80 6.25 7.54
N LEU A 70 -3.60 6.23 8.10
CA LEU A 70 -2.48 7.05 7.67
C LEU A 70 -1.30 6.13 7.41
N PHE A 71 -0.87 6.08 6.15
CA PHE A 71 0.33 5.39 5.74
C PHE A 71 1.36 6.40 5.26
N MET A 72 2.57 6.32 5.79
CA MET A 72 3.69 7.16 5.37
C MET A 72 4.92 6.30 5.18
N GLU A 73 5.66 6.55 4.11
CA GLU A 73 7.00 5.99 3.92
C GLU A 73 7.93 7.03 3.32
N TYR A 74 9.16 7.01 3.77
CA TYR A 74 10.21 7.86 3.23
C TYR A 74 11.55 7.13 3.28
N GLY A 75 12.21 7.05 2.16
CA GLY A 75 13.49 6.39 2.06
C GLY A 75 14.40 6.98 1.00
N ARG A 76 15.70 6.84 1.25
CA ARG A 76 16.74 7.29 0.35
C ARG A 76 17.74 6.18 0.07
N THR A 77 18.20 6.15 -1.16
CA THR A 77 19.32 5.34 -1.60
C THR A 77 20.55 6.20 -1.73
N LYS A 78 21.65 5.71 -1.20
CA LYS A 78 22.96 6.28 -1.40
C LYS A 78 23.70 5.45 -2.44
N LEU A 79 23.91 6.03 -3.61
CA LEU A 79 24.74 5.44 -4.66
C LEU A 79 26.17 5.96 -4.50
N LYS A 80 27.15 5.05 -4.48
CA LYS A 80 28.56 5.38 -4.58
C LYS A 80 29.10 4.80 -5.89
N PRO A 81 29.01 5.53 -7.00
CA PRO A 81 29.67 5.11 -8.23
C PRO A 81 31.20 5.11 -8.03
N VAL A 82 31.87 4.17 -8.61
CA VAL A 82 33.35 4.10 -8.54
C VAL A 82 33.93 5.34 -9.23
N GLY A 83 34.54 6.23 -8.43
CA GLY A 83 35.26 7.43 -8.96
C GLY A 83 34.38 8.68 -9.16
N GLU A 84 33.15 8.69 -8.72
CA GLU A 84 32.23 9.84 -8.75
C GLU A 84 31.77 10.26 -7.35
N GLU A 85 31.19 11.47 -7.24
CA GLU A 85 30.59 11.94 -5.98
C GLU A 85 29.37 11.10 -5.60
N ASP A 86 29.15 10.95 -4.29
CA ASP A 86 27.97 10.28 -3.74
C ASP A 86 26.69 10.94 -4.24
N THR A 87 25.83 10.19 -4.90
CA THR A 87 24.49 10.65 -5.27
C THR A 87 23.46 10.06 -4.33
N THR A 88 22.48 10.87 -3.90
CA THR A 88 21.37 10.45 -3.07
C THR A 88 20.07 10.59 -3.84
N ASN A 89 19.35 9.49 -4.03
CA ASN A 89 18.05 9.47 -4.68
C ASN A 89 16.95 9.12 -3.68
N GLU A 90 15.78 9.70 -3.86
CA GLU A 90 14.57 9.35 -3.12
C GLU A 90 13.83 8.22 -3.85
N ASP A 91 13.82 7.03 -3.26
CA ASP A 91 13.20 5.84 -3.86
C ASP A 91 11.85 5.49 -3.26
N ALA A 92 11.54 6.03 -2.09
CA ALA A 92 10.24 5.90 -1.43
C ALA A 92 9.86 7.25 -0.83
N ASP A 93 8.74 7.78 -1.26
CA ASP A 93 8.18 9.02 -0.74
C ASP A 93 6.66 8.99 -0.93
N LYS A 94 5.95 8.66 0.14
CA LYS A 94 4.50 8.48 0.06
C LYS A 94 3.81 8.87 1.35
N ILE A 95 2.73 9.61 1.22
CA ILE A 95 1.75 9.87 2.27
C ILE A 95 0.39 9.48 1.71
N LEU A 96 -0.31 8.57 2.39
CA LEU A 96 -1.62 8.09 1.99
C LEU A 96 -2.59 8.17 3.17
N LEU A 97 -3.61 9.00 3.01
CA LEU A 97 -4.75 9.10 3.93
C LEU A 97 -5.92 8.35 3.31
N THR A 98 -6.53 7.44 4.05
CA THR A 98 -7.66 6.65 3.55
C THR A 98 -8.78 6.62 4.57
N SER A 99 -10.03 6.71 4.09
CA SER A 99 -11.23 6.49 4.87
C SER A 99 -12.08 5.42 4.20
N ASP A 100 -12.29 4.29 4.89
CA ASP A 100 -13.02 3.14 4.39
C ASP A 100 -14.28 2.91 5.21
N TYR A 101 -15.42 2.82 4.53
CA TYR A 101 -16.69 2.43 5.12
C TYR A 101 -17.12 1.06 4.57
N ASN A 102 -17.23 0.06 5.46
CA ASN A 102 -17.54 -1.32 5.11
C ASN A 102 -18.87 -1.72 5.73
N CYS A 103 -19.84 -2.15 4.91
CA CYS A 103 -21.12 -2.67 5.38
C CYS A 103 -21.03 -4.17 5.68
N LYS A 104 -21.52 -4.59 6.84
CA LYS A 104 -21.62 -6.00 7.24
C LYS A 104 -23.00 -6.53 6.82
N LEU A 105 -23.17 -6.79 5.53
CA LEU A 105 -24.44 -7.26 4.98
C LEU A 105 -24.60 -8.77 5.13
N TRP A 106 -23.51 -9.52 4.95
CA TRP A 106 -23.48 -10.96 5.04
C TRP A 106 -22.44 -11.43 6.06
N LYS A 107 -22.76 -12.52 6.75
CA LYS A 107 -21.82 -13.27 7.57
C LYS A 107 -21.49 -14.57 6.84
N LEU A 108 -20.20 -14.78 6.54
CA LEU A 108 -19.73 -15.97 5.83
C LEU A 108 -19.20 -17.00 6.82
N GLU A 109 -19.58 -18.27 6.64
CA GLU A 109 -18.98 -19.38 7.40
C GLU A 109 -17.50 -19.52 7.03
N PHE A 110 -17.19 -19.32 5.75
CA PHE A 110 -15.81 -19.28 5.27
C PHE A 110 -15.05 -18.15 5.96
N GLN A 111 -13.95 -18.47 6.64
CA GLN A 111 -13.12 -17.54 7.39
C GLN A 111 -13.85 -16.84 8.57
N ASN A 112 -15.08 -17.22 8.89
CA ASN A 112 -15.90 -16.48 9.86
C ASN A 112 -15.89 -14.96 9.59
N ALA A 113 -15.99 -14.60 8.34
CA ALA A 113 -15.79 -13.24 7.84
C ALA A 113 -17.10 -12.49 7.66
N ASP A 114 -16.99 -11.16 7.71
CA ASP A 114 -18.05 -10.25 7.28
C ASP A 114 -17.88 -9.96 5.78
N ALA A 115 -18.97 -9.73 5.07
CA ALA A 115 -18.95 -9.32 3.68
C ALA A 115 -20.05 -8.32 3.37
N GLY A 116 -19.79 -7.44 2.43
CA GLY A 116 -20.77 -6.46 1.98
C GLY A 116 -20.19 -5.40 1.07
N PRO A 117 -21.03 -4.46 0.65
CA PRO A 117 -20.58 -3.32 -0.13
C PRO A 117 -19.68 -2.42 0.72
N PHE A 118 -18.77 -1.73 0.05
CA PHE A 118 -17.91 -0.75 0.68
C PHE A 118 -17.71 0.48 -0.19
N ALA A 119 -17.32 1.57 0.45
CA ALA A 119 -16.86 2.80 -0.18
C ALA A 119 -15.58 3.27 0.50
N SER A 120 -14.65 3.76 -0.29
CA SER A 120 -13.35 4.23 0.17
C SER A 120 -12.97 5.52 -0.54
N VAL A 121 -12.36 6.44 0.19
CA VAL A 121 -11.73 7.65 -0.36
C VAL A 121 -10.31 7.72 0.18
N ALA A 122 -9.37 7.93 -0.71
CA ALA A 122 -7.96 8.08 -0.37
C ALA A 122 -7.38 9.36 -0.98
N TYR A 123 -6.49 10.00 -0.23
CA TYR A 123 -5.66 11.09 -0.70
C TYR A 123 -4.20 10.69 -0.63
N GLN A 124 -3.50 10.79 -1.75
CA GLN A 124 -2.08 10.45 -1.88
C GLN A 124 -1.27 11.70 -2.20
N THR A 125 -0.20 11.90 -1.44
CA THR A 125 0.80 12.93 -1.68
C THR A 125 2.18 12.41 -1.31
N GLU A 126 3.16 13.29 -1.25
CA GLU A 126 4.56 12.97 -0.93
C GLU A 126 5.16 14.06 -0.03
N PHE A 127 6.25 13.75 0.67
CA PHE A 127 6.93 14.68 1.57
C PHE A 127 7.71 15.76 0.81
N THR A 128 8.37 15.36 -0.27
CA THR A 128 9.30 16.20 -1.01
C THR A 128 8.86 16.37 -2.47
N ARG A 129 9.40 17.37 -3.12
CA ARG A 129 9.23 17.57 -4.56
C ARG A 129 10.32 16.81 -5.31
N ASN A 130 9.96 16.17 -6.40
CA ASN A 130 10.91 15.60 -7.34
C ASN A 130 11.41 16.69 -8.30
N ASN A 131 12.64 17.15 -8.09
CA ASN A 131 13.23 18.25 -8.88
C ASN A 131 12.31 19.46 -8.91
N ASP A 132 12.00 20.00 -10.09
CA ASP A 132 11.11 21.14 -10.28
C ASP A 132 9.62 20.79 -10.37
N ALA A 133 9.28 19.49 -10.27
CA ALA A 133 7.90 19.02 -10.33
C ALA A 133 7.13 19.34 -9.03
N PRO A 134 5.84 19.67 -9.09
CA PRO A 134 5.00 19.81 -7.90
C PRO A 134 4.84 18.45 -7.22
N ARG A 135 4.52 18.49 -5.90
CA ARG A 135 4.17 17.26 -5.16
C ARG A 135 2.95 16.58 -5.79
N MET A 136 3.01 15.27 -5.83
CA MET A 136 1.87 14.44 -6.24
C MET A 136 0.63 14.77 -5.39
N LYS A 137 -0.52 14.91 -6.03
CA LYS A 137 -1.82 15.13 -5.37
C LYS A 137 -2.87 14.33 -6.13
N VAL A 138 -3.28 13.23 -5.53
CA VAL A 138 -4.23 12.29 -6.14
C VAL A 138 -5.31 11.96 -5.13
N VAL A 139 -6.58 12.12 -5.54
CA VAL A 139 -7.74 11.61 -4.81
C VAL A 139 -8.26 10.39 -5.54
N ARG A 140 -8.50 9.33 -4.80
CA ARG A 140 -8.99 8.06 -5.33
C ARG A 140 -10.20 7.58 -4.57
N GLY A 141 -11.30 7.38 -5.27
CA GLY A 141 -12.52 6.78 -4.75
C GLY A 141 -12.65 5.34 -5.22
N LYS A 142 -13.09 4.46 -4.33
CA LYS A 142 -13.36 3.05 -4.62
C LYS A 142 -14.73 2.66 -4.10
N THR A 143 -15.43 1.81 -4.84
CA THR A 143 -16.67 1.18 -4.39
C THR A 143 -16.78 -0.21 -4.99
N GLY A 144 -17.33 -1.13 -4.25
CA GLY A 144 -17.49 -2.51 -4.68
C GLY A 144 -17.90 -3.41 -3.54
N LEU A 145 -17.44 -4.65 -3.58
CA LEU A 145 -17.69 -5.68 -2.58
C LEU A 145 -16.40 -6.04 -1.85
N LYS A 146 -16.53 -6.26 -0.55
CA LYS A 146 -15.40 -6.60 0.32
C LYS A 146 -15.80 -7.72 1.27
N LEU A 147 -14.88 -8.67 1.43
CA LEU A 147 -14.81 -9.62 2.52
C LEU A 147 -13.79 -9.09 3.53
N PHE A 148 -14.13 -9.03 4.80
CA PHE A 148 -13.28 -8.47 5.84
C PHE A 148 -13.51 -9.11 7.21
N ASN A 149 -12.65 -8.81 8.17
CA ASN A 149 -12.65 -9.41 9.51
C ASN A 149 -12.54 -10.95 9.50
N GLY A 150 -11.94 -11.54 8.48
CA GLY A 150 -11.75 -12.97 8.40
C GLY A 150 -10.70 -13.48 9.39
N GLU A 151 -10.66 -14.78 9.59
CA GLU A 151 -9.69 -15.42 10.48
C GLU A 151 -8.25 -15.24 9.97
N TYR A 152 -8.02 -15.50 8.67
CA TYR A 152 -6.74 -15.28 8.00
C TYR A 152 -6.83 -14.21 6.92
N ILE A 153 -7.93 -14.19 6.16
CA ILE A 153 -8.19 -13.16 5.15
C ILE A 153 -8.79 -11.95 5.86
N LYS A 154 -7.96 -10.93 6.08
CA LYS A 154 -8.38 -9.70 6.77
C LYS A 154 -9.13 -8.77 5.85
N GLU A 155 -8.82 -8.82 4.56
CA GLU A 155 -9.46 -8.01 3.53
C GLU A 155 -9.29 -8.67 2.16
N LEU A 156 -10.39 -8.81 1.45
CA LEU A 156 -10.42 -9.23 0.04
C LEU A 156 -11.52 -8.44 -0.65
N TYR A 157 -11.18 -7.68 -1.69
CA TYR A 157 -12.16 -6.83 -2.35
C TYR A 157 -12.00 -6.81 -3.85
N ALA A 158 -13.11 -6.47 -4.53
CA ALA A 158 -13.15 -6.06 -5.92
C ALA A 158 -13.91 -4.74 -6.01
N ALA A 159 -13.36 -3.76 -6.70
CA ALA A 159 -13.88 -2.41 -6.73
C ALA A 159 -13.79 -1.76 -8.11
N ALA A 160 -14.75 -0.87 -8.38
CA ALA A 160 -14.58 0.19 -9.36
C ALA A 160 -13.81 1.35 -8.72
N VAL A 161 -12.93 1.97 -9.47
CA VAL A 161 -12.03 3.02 -9.00
C VAL A 161 -12.19 4.26 -9.87
N GLY A 162 -12.36 5.40 -9.23
CA GLY A 162 -12.25 6.71 -9.85
C GLY A 162 -11.04 7.44 -9.26
N GLU A 163 -10.22 8.03 -10.12
CA GLU A 163 -9.01 8.74 -9.73
C GLU A 163 -9.00 10.14 -10.30
N TYR A 164 -8.70 11.12 -9.48
CA TYR A 164 -8.53 12.50 -9.86
C TYR A 164 -7.14 12.97 -9.44
N ASP A 165 -6.29 13.22 -10.45
CA ASP A 165 -4.93 13.71 -10.27
C ASP A 165 -4.89 15.21 -10.57
N PHE A 166 -4.66 16.00 -9.54
CA PHE A 166 -4.54 17.47 -9.61
C PHE A 166 -3.13 17.96 -9.24
N THR A 167 -2.13 17.13 -9.46
CA THR A 167 -0.72 17.46 -9.26
C THR A 167 -0.33 18.73 -10.02
N TYR A 168 -0.78 18.86 -11.26
CA TYR A 168 -0.56 20.05 -12.09
C TYR A 168 -1.83 20.87 -12.19
N SER A 169 -1.80 22.09 -11.65
CA SER A 169 -2.93 23.02 -11.72
C SER A 169 -3.24 23.41 -13.17
N GLY A 170 -4.52 23.29 -13.57
CA GLY A 170 -4.95 23.53 -14.93
C GLY A 170 -4.71 22.37 -15.89
N ASP A 171 -4.12 21.28 -15.43
CA ASP A 171 -3.84 20.08 -16.21
C ASP A 171 -4.24 18.79 -15.46
N GLU A 172 -5.39 18.85 -14.82
CA GLU A 172 -5.94 17.75 -14.02
C GLU A 172 -6.31 16.56 -14.91
N VAL A 173 -6.08 15.36 -14.38
CA VAL A 173 -6.36 14.09 -15.08
C VAL A 173 -7.35 13.26 -14.28
N ARG A 174 -8.38 12.76 -14.97
CA ARG A 174 -9.35 11.81 -14.42
C ARG A 174 -9.11 10.44 -15.02
N LYS A 175 -9.16 9.43 -14.17
CA LYS A 175 -8.97 8.04 -14.58
C LYS A 175 -10.06 7.17 -13.98
N GLY A 176 -10.48 6.17 -14.73
CA GLY A 176 -11.32 5.08 -14.26
C GLY A 176 -10.55 3.76 -14.32
N ALA A 177 -10.76 2.94 -13.33
CA ALA A 177 -10.09 1.64 -13.19
C ALA A 177 -10.98 0.62 -12.48
N TYR A 178 -10.56 -0.63 -12.49
CA TYR A 178 -11.00 -1.62 -11.52
C TYR A 178 -9.80 -2.13 -10.71
N GLU A 179 -10.07 -2.59 -9.52
CA GLU A 179 -9.04 -3.06 -8.60
C GLU A 179 -9.50 -4.30 -7.84
N ILE A 180 -8.59 -5.23 -7.67
CA ILE A 180 -8.73 -6.37 -6.77
C ILE A 180 -7.59 -6.28 -5.76
N GLY A 181 -7.89 -6.44 -4.48
CA GLY A 181 -6.88 -6.40 -3.43
C GLY A 181 -7.10 -7.44 -2.37
N ILE A 182 -6.00 -7.81 -1.71
CA ILE A 182 -5.99 -8.80 -0.63
C ILE A 182 -5.05 -8.36 0.49
N ARG A 183 -5.44 -8.64 1.72
CA ARG A 183 -4.59 -8.63 2.89
C ARG A 183 -4.91 -9.85 3.75
N ALA A 184 -3.92 -10.70 3.95
CA ALA A 184 -4.04 -11.92 4.72
C ALA A 184 -2.94 -12.01 5.78
N GLU A 185 -3.27 -12.59 6.91
CA GLU A 185 -2.34 -12.84 8.02
C GLU A 185 -2.56 -14.25 8.56
N ARG A 186 -1.48 -14.99 8.75
CA ARG A 186 -1.54 -16.31 9.38
C ARG A 186 -0.51 -16.44 10.48
N PRO A 187 -0.93 -16.51 11.75
CA PRO A 187 -0.04 -16.88 12.85
C PRO A 187 0.43 -18.33 12.68
N ILE A 188 1.73 -18.56 12.76
CA ILE A 188 2.34 -19.90 12.73
C ILE A 188 2.61 -20.38 14.15
N SER A 189 3.00 -19.44 15.02
CA SER A 189 3.25 -19.65 16.45
C SER A 189 2.98 -18.37 17.23
N ASP A 190 3.19 -18.37 18.53
CA ASP A 190 3.08 -17.16 19.35
C ASP A 190 4.09 -16.07 18.98
N GLN A 191 5.16 -16.44 18.27
CA GLN A 191 6.26 -15.54 17.92
C GLN A 191 6.33 -15.23 16.42
N VAL A 192 5.74 -16.06 15.55
CA VAL A 192 5.89 -15.95 14.10
C VAL A 192 4.53 -15.80 13.43
N LYS A 193 4.42 -14.79 12.57
CA LYS A 193 3.22 -14.51 11.77
C LYS A 193 3.62 -14.25 10.33
N PHE A 194 2.93 -14.89 9.37
CA PHE A 194 3.03 -14.54 7.95
C PHE A 194 1.97 -13.50 7.58
N GLN A 195 2.37 -12.54 6.74
CA GLN A 195 1.49 -11.55 6.15
C GLN A 195 1.65 -11.54 4.64
N LEU A 196 0.53 -11.41 3.93
CA LEU A 196 0.47 -11.21 2.49
C LEU A 196 -0.41 -10.00 2.22
N GLU A 197 0.07 -9.10 1.38
CA GLU A 197 -0.65 -7.90 0.97
C GLU A 197 -0.42 -7.65 -0.51
N GLY A 198 -1.46 -7.29 -1.24
CA GLY A 198 -1.30 -6.99 -2.64
C GLY A 198 -2.55 -6.44 -3.29
N TYR A 199 -2.36 -5.83 -4.44
CA TYR A 199 -3.45 -5.37 -5.29
C TYR A 199 -3.06 -5.44 -6.77
N PHE A 200 -4.08 -5.56 -7.59
CA PHE A 200 -4.02 -5.38 -9.04
C PHE A 200 -5.01 -4.30 -9.44
N ARG A 201 -4.53 -3.25 -10.10
CA ARG A 201 -5.35 -2.17 -10.62
C ARG A 201 -5.15 -2.06 -12.12
N ASN A 202 -6.23 -2.11 -12.87
CA ASN A 202 -6.21 -1.91 -14.32
C ASN A 202 -6.99 -0.67 -14.71
N TYR A 203 -6.33 0.26 -15.35
CA TYR A 203 -6.92 1.50 -15.82
C TYR A 203 -7.64 1.29 -17.17
N VAL A 204 -8.89 1.68 -17.23
CA VAL A 204 -9.74 1.49 -18.42
C VAL A 204 -10.14 2.81 -19.09
N SER A 205 -10.00 3.93 -18.39
CA SER A 205 -10.44 5.25 -18.85
C SER A 205 -9.49 6.34 -18.40
N TYR A 206 -9.22 7.29 -19.31
CA TYR A 206 -8.34 8.43 -19.06
C TYR A 206 -8.94 9.68 -19.73
N SER A 207 -8.95 10.81 -19.03
CA SER A 207 -9.37 12.08 -19.61
C SER A 207 -8.33 12.69 -20.54
N LYS A 208 -7.04 12.37 -20.36
CA LYS A 208 -5.92 12.81 -21.18
C LYS A 208 -4.96 11.67 -21.47
N TYR A 209 -4.33 11.70 -22.62
CA TYR A 209 -3.24 10.77 -22.93
C TYR A 209 -1.92 11.32 -22.37
N VAL A 210 -1.31 10.58 -21.48
CA VAL A 210 0.07 10.80 -21.01
C VAL A 210 0.83 9.50 -21.18
N ALA A 211 1.96 9.53 -21.90
CA ALA A 211 2.72 8.33 -22.23
C ALA A 211 3.30 7.62 -20.99
N THR A 212 3.58 8.37 -19.93
CA THR A 212 4.08 7.84 -18.65
C THR A 212 3.01 7.24 -17.73
N ASP A 213 1.72 7.43 -18.04
CA ASP A 213 0.63 6.81 -17.28
C ASP A 213 0.68 5.30 -17.40
N LEU A 214 0.48 4.61 -16.28
CA LEU A 214 0.44 3.16 -16.24
C LEU A 214 -0.93 2.65 -16.74
N LYS A 215 -0.92 1.61 -17.56
CA LYS A 215 -2.12 0.86 -17.94
C LYS A 215 -2.61 -0.01 -16.80
N TYR A 216 -1.69 -0.62 -16.06
CA TYR A 216 -2.00 -1.40 -14.88
C TYR A 216 -0.85 -1.32 -13.87
N GLU A 217 -1.18 -1.67 -12.64
CA GLU A 217 -0.25 -1.84 -11.52
C GLU A 217 -0.54 -3.16 -10.82
N LEU A 218 0.50 -3.91 -10.53
CA LEU A 218 0.45 -5.09 -9.67
C LEU A 218 1.46 -4.90 -8.55
N SER A 219 1.02 -5.04 -7.31
CA SER A 219 1.88 -4.98 -6.12
C SER A 219 1.59 -6.16 -5.23
N VAL A 220 2.63 -6.88 -4.81
CA VAL A 220 2.52 -8.02 -3.88
C VAL A 220 3.67 -7.94 -2.89
N THR A 221 3.36 -8.03 -1.61
CA THR A 221 4.35 -8.09 -0.53
C THR A 221 4.05 -9.26 0.39
N GLY A 222 5.04 -10.10 0.60
CA GLY A 222 5.03 -11.18 1.59
C GLY A 222 6.01 -10.86 2.72
N ARG A 223 5.58 -11.05 3.97
CA ARG A 223 6.32 -10.70 5.16
C ARG A 223 6.21 -11.80 6.20
N MET A 224 7.32 -12.10 6.86
CA MET A 224 7.35 -12.97 8.04
C MET A 224 7.75 -12.14 9.26
N ASP A 225 6.80 -11.86 10.15
CA ASP A 225 7.07 -11.14 11.38
C ASP A 225 7.51 -12.11 12.49
N VAL A 226 8.69 -11.89 13.03
CA VAL A 226 9.24 -12.65 14.16
C VAL A 226 9.35 -11.73 15.36
N LYS A 227 8.58 -11.98 16.41
CA LYS A 227 8.67 -11.22 17.67
C LYS A 227 10.01 -11.48 18.32
N ILE A 228 10.74 -10.41 18.62
CA ILE A 228 12.05 -10.48 19.28
C ILE A 228 11.98 -9.97 20.72
N TYR A 229 11.17 -8.97 21.00
CA TYR A 229 10.99 -8.40 22.33
C TYR A 229 9.67 -7.62 22.42
N GLN A 230 8.78 -7.99 23.35
CA GLN A 230 7.50 -7.32 23.61
C GLN A 230 6.70 -7.04 22.31
N LYS A 231 6.60 -5.76 21.92
CA LYS A 231 5.89 -5.28 20.73
C LYS A 231 6.80 -5.10 19.51
N PHE A 232 8.07 -5.44 19.65
CA PHE A 232 9.04 -5.34 18.57
C PHE A 232 9.21 -6.66 17.83
N SER A 233 9.31 -6.56 16.52
CA SER A 233 9.53 -7.69 15.62
C SER A 233 10.63 -7.39 14.61
N LEU A 234 11.28 -8.45 14.15
CA LEU A 234 12.17 -8.47 13.00
C LEU A 234 11.42 -9.18 11.87
N ALA A 235 11.35 -8.58 10.71
CA ALA A 235 10.56 -9.11 9.61
C ALA A 235 11.34 -9.10 8.30
N PRO A 236 11.84 -10.25 7.83
CA PRO A 236 12.22 -10.40 6.43
C PRO A 236 10.98 -10.30 5.55
N TYR A 237 11.12 -9.63 4.40
CA TYR A 237 10.03 -9.48 3.45
C TYR A 237 10.52 -9.46 2.02
N VAL A 238 9.63 -9.82 1.10
CA VAL A 238 9.81 -9.70 -0.33
C VAL A 238 8.66 -8.88 -0.90
N SER A 239 8.97 -8.02 -1.85
CA SER A 239 7.98 -7.21 -2.53
C SER A 239 8.21 -7.25 -4.02
N TYR A 240 7.12 -7.36 -4.78
CA TYR A 240 7.14 -7.32 -6.23
C TYR A 240 6.17 -6.28 -6.72
N PHE A 241 6.64 -5.39 -7.59
CA PHE A 241 5.83 -4.42 -8.28
C PHE A 241 6.02 -4.55 -9.78
N GLN A 242 4.92 -4.52 -10.53
CA GLN A 242 4.93 -4.53 -11.98
C GLN A 242 3.94 -3.50 -12.51
N GLY A 243 4.35 -2.79 -13.55
CA GLY A 243 3.50 -1.86 -14.25
C GLY A 243 3.87 -1.77 -15.72
N LYS A 244 2.95 -1.27 -16.53
CA LYS A 244 3.19 -0.99 -17.95
C LYS A 244 2.69 0.41 -18.28
N ALA A 245 3.60 1.28 -18.73
CA ALA A 245 3.24 2.61 -19.21
C ALA A 245 2.61 2.54 -20.60
N ARG A 246 1.74 3.50 -20.90
CA ARG A 246 1.01 3.59 -22.18
C ARG A 246 1.92 3.81 -23.37
N GLY A 247 3.01 4.57 -23.18
CA GLY A 247 3.97 4.92 -24.22
C GLY A 247 5.16 3.97 -24.34
N VAL A 248 5.19 2.85 -23.61
CA VAL A 248 6.31 1.92 -23.57
C VAL A 248 5.84 0.51 -23.91
N ASP A 249 6.57 -0.19 -24.77
CA ASP A 249 6.18 -1.53 -25.23
C ASP A 249 6.44 -2.63 -24.20
N LYS A 250 7.43 -2.44 -23.32
CA LYS A 250 7.83 -3.41 -22.30
C LYS A 250 7.35 -3.00 -20.92
N GLU A 251 7.03 -4.01 -20.12
CA GLU A 251 6.69 -3.85 -18.70
C GLU A 251 7.93 -3.46 -17.89
N GLY A 252 7.70 -2.62 -16.86
CA GLY A 252 8.67 -2.37 -15.81
C GLY A 252 8.35 -3.22 -14.60
N SER A 253 9.36 -3.70 -13.91
CA SER A 253 9.16 -4.43 -12.65
C SER A 253 10.27 -4.13 -11.65
N ASN A 254 9.88 -4.22 -10.37
CA ASN A 254 10.76 -4.06 -9.23
C ASN A 254 10.60 -5.26 -8.31
N PHE A 255 11.69 -5.98 -8.09
CA PHE A 255 11.78 -7.04 -7.09
C PHE A 255 12.65 -6.58 -5.94
N LEU A 256 12.12 -6.63 -4.73
CA LEU A 256 12.75 -6.10 -3.55
C LEU A 256 12.78 -7.17 -2.46
N ILE A 257 13.96 -7.36 -1.86
CA ILE A 257 14.15 -8.17 -0.67
C ILE A 257 14.59 -7.24 0.46
N GLY A 258 13.94 -7.34 1.60
CA GLY A 258 14.21 -6.45 2.70
C GLY A 258 14.12 -7.10 4.06
N LEU A 259 14.57 -6.33 5.05
CA LEU A 259 14.49 -6.63 6.47
C LEU A 259 13.88 -5.43 7.18
N SER A 260 12.86 -5.66 7.98
CA SER A 260 12.15 -4.65 8.75
C SER A 260 12.36 -4.87 10.24
N PHE A 261 12.67 -3.78 10.97
CA PHE A 261 12.59 -3.73 12.41
C PHE A 261 11.38 -2.87 12.77
N ALA A 262 10.36 -3.49 13.38
CA ALA A 262 9.05 -2.88 13.53
C ALA A 262 8.53 -2.92 14.96
N TYR A 263 7.82 -1.86 15.32
CA TYR A 263 6.92 -1.79 16.45
C TYR A 263 5.48 -1.88 15.94
N SER A 264 4.66 -2.72 16.62
CA SER A 264 3.23 -2.85 16.33
C SER A 264 2.45 -2.98 17.64
N ASP A 265 1.34 -2.26 17.74
CA ASP A 265 0.47 -2.35 18.92
C ASP A 265 -0.98 -1.97 18.60
N LEU A 266 -1.89 -2.48 19.39
CA LEU A 266 -3.32 -2.25 19.28
C LEU A 266 -3.86 -1.74 20.61
N PHE A 267 -4.47 -0.56 20.60
CA PHE A 267 -5.09 0.07 21.77
C PHE A 267 -6.60 0.09 21.61
N ASN A 268 -7.32 -0.42 22.61
CA ASN A 268 -8.77 -0.24 22.74
C ASN A 268 -9.02 1.10 23.44
N LEU A 269 -9.88 1.95 22.85
CA LEU A 269 -10.20 3.29 23.32
C LEU A 269 -11.61 3.36 23.93
#